data_6a8d6b644abe302999806c86b8669679
#
_entry.id   6a8d6b644abe302999806c86b8669679
#
_cell.length_a   1.000
_cell.length_b   1.000
_cell.length_c   1.000
_cell.angle_alpha   90.00
_cell.angle_beta   90.00
_cell.angle_gamma   90.00
#
_symmetry.space_group_name_H-M   'P 1'
#
loop_
_entity.id
_entity.type
_entity.pdbx_description
1 polymer ?
#
loop_
_entity_poly.entity_id
_entity_poly.type
_entity_poly.pdbx_seq_one_letter_code
_entity_poly.pdbx_strand_id
1 'polypeptide(L)'
;KGGNIPMIPGSDGALRDFEQLEEFANTHGFPLMIKAVNGGGGRGMREVHRKEDLRDAYDRAKSEAKAAFGDDDVYVEKLIVEPKHIEVQILGDEHGNVVHLHERDCSVQRRHQKVVEMAPAFALPLETRKAVCDAAVKIMKNVGYVNAGTVEFLVTADGSFYFIEVN
;
A
#
# COMPACT_ATOMS: atom_id res chain seq x y z
N LYS A 1 6.60 15.12 4.35
CA LYS A 1 7.42 14.59 5.47
C LYS A 1 6.79 15.02 6.81
N GLY A 2 5.64 14.52 7.15
CA GLY A 2 4.92 14.95 8.33
C GLY A 2 4.27 13.78 9.04
N GLY A 3 4.92 13.27 10.08
CA GLY A 3 4.38 12.33 11.01
C GLY A 3 4.77 10.88 10.69
N ASN A 4 5.26 10.23 11.70
CA ASN A 4 5.77 8.85 11.72
C ASN A 4 4.67 7.82 11.36
N ILE A 5 4.20 7.83 10.10
CA ILE A 5 3.25 6.84 9.57
C ILE A 5 4.09 5.72 8.94
N PRO A 6 3.92 4.47 9.38
CA PRO A 6 4.63 3.36 8.77
C PRO A 6 4.29 3.24 7.28
N MET A 7 5.34 3.23 6.46
CA MET A 7 5.27 3.00 5.02
C MET A 7 5.92 1.66 4.71
N ILE A 8 5.44 0.99 3.66
CA ILE A 8 6.14 -0.20 3.17
C ILE A 8 7.53 0.23 2.70
N PRO A 9 8.61 -0.45 3.12
CA PRO A 9 9.94 -0.18 2.58
C PRO A 9 9.94 -0.29 1.05
N GLY A 10 10.38 0.75 0.36
CA GLY A 10 10.36 0.82 -1.10
C GLY A 10 11.49 1.70 -1.64
N SER A 11 11.65 1.71 -2.96
CA SER A 11 12.58 2.62 -3.64
C SER A 11 12.09 4.08 -3.52
N ASP A 12 13.02 5.02 -3.58
CA ASP A 12 12.71 6.44 -3.60
C ASP A 12 12.30 6.86 -5.03
N GLY A 13 11.04 6.57 -5.37
CA GLY A 13 10.47 6.78 -6.70
C GLY A 13 10.80 5.67 -7.71
N ALA A 14 10.74 6.02 -8.99
CA ALA A 14 11.02 5.09 -10.09
C ALA A 14 12.46 4.58 -10.05
N LEU A 15 12.63 3.29 -10.36
CA LEU A 15 13.94 2.67 -10.51
C LEU A 15 14.64 3.22 -11.76
N ARG A 16 15.87 3.67 -11.61
CA ARG A 16 16.69 4.17 -12.73
C ARG A 16 17.16 3.04 -13.64
N ASP A 17 17.54 1.92 -13.03
CA ASP A 17 18.15 0.77 -13.67
C ASP A 17 17.91 -0.52 -12.88
N PHE A 18 18.37 -1.64 -13.41
CA PHE A 18 18.26 -2.94 -12.75
C PHE A 18 19.19 -3.05 -11.54
N GLU A 19 20.34 -2.40 -11.55
CA GLU A 19 21.31 -2.40 -10.47
C GLU A 19 20.70 -1.85 -9.17
N GLN A 20 19.91 -0.78 -9.26
CA GLN A 20 19.18 -0.25 -8.11
C GLN A 20 18.16 -1.23 -7.55
N LEU A 21 17.51 -2.02 -8.40
CA LEU A 21 16.62 -3.11 -7.95
C LEU A 21 17.39 -4.22 -7.24
N GLU A 22 18.57 -4.62 -7.76
CA GLU A 22 19.42 -5.62 -7.10
C GLU A 22 19.91 -5.14 -5.74
N GLU A 23 20.31 -3.87 -5.62
CA GLU A 23 20.73 -3.27 -4.36
C GLU A 23 19.58 -3.28 -3.33
N PHE A 24 18.38 -2.91 -3.76
CA PHE A 24 17.19 -2.99 -2.92
C PHE A 24 16.91 -4.43 -2.47
N ALA A 25 16.98 -5.39 -3.39
CA ALA A 25 16.77 -6.80 -3.09
C ALA A 25 17.81 -7.38 -2.12
N ASN A 26 19.07 -6.98 -2.27
CA ASN A 26 20.14 -7.39 -1.35
C ASN A 26 19.96 -6.81 0.05
N THR A 27 19.42 -5.60 0.17
CA THR A 27 19.20 -4.91 1.44
C THR A 27 17.95 -5.43 2.18
N HIS A 28 16.84 -5.62 1.46
CA HIS A 28 15.54 -5.93 2.06
C HIS A 28 15.12 -7.39 1.94
N GLY A 29 15.83 -8.20 1.14
CA GLY A 29 15.50 -9.60 0.89
C GLY A 29 14.17 -9.77 0.14
N PHE A 30 13.80 -11.04 -0.07
CA PHE A 30 12.55 -11.43 -0.75
C PHE A 30 11.46 -11.79 0.28
N PRO A 31 10.17 -11.80 -0.11
CA PRO A 31 9.64 -11.44 -1.43
C PRO A 31 9.53 -9.91 -1.64
N LEU A 32 9.48 -9.50 -2.91
CA LEU A 32 9.37 -8.12 -3.36
C LEU A 32 8.15 -7.93 -4.27
N MET A 33 7.70 -6.69 -4.41
CA MET A 33 6.67 -6.28 -5.35
C MET A 33 7.23 -5.20 -6.28
N ILE A 34 7.26 -5.45 -7.59
CA ILE A 34 7.57 -4.43 -8.59
C ILE A 34 6.24 -3.85 -9.08
N LYS A 35 6.13 -2.52 -9.13
CA LYS A 35 4.90 -1.81 -9.49
C LYS A 35 5.17 -0.78 -10.58
N ALA A 36 4.26 -0.67 -11.55
CA ALA A 36 4.27 0.44 -12.49
C ALA A 36 3.95 1.75 -11.79
N VAL A 37 4.71 2.81 -12.04
CA VAL A 37 4.49 4.14 -11.43
C VAL A 37 3.11 4.69 -11.77
N ASN A 38 2.67 4.51 -13.02
CA ASN A 38 1.35 4.93 -13.48
C ASN A 38 0.28 3.83 -13.30
N GLY A 39 0.59 2.76 -12.56
CA GLY A 39 -0.35 1.69 -12.22
C GLY A 39 -1.26 2.07 -11.06
N GLY A 40 -2.37 1.33 -10.91
CA GLY A 40 -3.29 1.53 -9.80
C GLY A 40 -4.37 0.44 -9.76
N GLY A 41 -5.06 0.30 -8.61
CA GLY A 41 -6.10 -0.70 -8.44
C GLY A 41 -5.62 -2.14 -8.65
N GLY A 42 -4.39 -2.46 -8.27
CA GLY A 42 -3.78 -3.78 -8.45
C GLY A 42 -3.27 -4.08 -9.87
N ARG A 43 -3.29 -3.11 -10.78
CA ARG A 43 -2.77 -3.26 -12.15
C ARG A 43 -1.31 -2.83 -12.24
N GLY A 44 -0.52 -3.55 -13.03
CA GLY A 44 0.91 -3.26 -13.19
C GLY A 44 1.75 -3.67 -11.97
N MET A 45 1.32 -4.70 -11.25
CA MET A 45 2.01 -5.25 -10.08
C MET A 45 2.56 -6.65 -10.38
N ARG A 46 3.81 -6.92 -9.95
CA ARG A 46 4.46 -8.21 -10.14
C ARG A 46 5.23 -8.63 -8.89
N GLU A 47 4.86 -9.78 -8.36
CA GLU A 47 5.54 -10.38 -7.21
C GLU A 47 6.84 -11.07 -7.64
N VAL A 48 7.87 -10.95 -6.80
CA VAL A 48 9.16 -11.61 -6.96
C VAL A 48 9.51 -12.33 -5.67
N HIS A 49 9.53 -13.63 -5.70
CA HIS A 49 9.76 -14.45 -4.50
C HIS A 49 11.22 -14.92 -4.35
N ARG A 50 12.00 -14.94 -5.44
CA ARG A 50 13.36 -15.46 -5.46
C ARG A 50 14.27 -14.58 -6.33
N LYS A 51 15.55 -14.61 -6.00
CA LYS A 51 16.58 -13.84 -6.72
C LYS A 51 16.66 -14.20 -8.20
N GLU A 52 16.51 -15.46 -8.53
CA GLU A 52 16.60 -15.97 -9.92
C GLU A 52 15.53 -15.38 -10.82
N ASP A 53 14.38 -15.03 -10.26
CA ASP A 53 13.24 -14.50 -11.00
C ASP A 53 13.31 -12.95 -11.18
N LEU A 54 14.25 -12.28 -10.49
CA LEU A 54 14.27 -10.81 -10.36
C LEU A 54 14.41 -10.10 -11.70
N ARG A 55 15.34 -10.56 -12.56
CA ARG A 55 15.60 -9.94 -13.86
C ARG A 55 14.41 -10.08 -14.80
N ASP A 56 13.89 -11.29 -14.93
CA ASP A 56 12.73 -11.57 -15.78
C ASP A 56 11.50 -10.78 -15.32
N ALA A 57 11.26 -10.72 -14.00
CA ALA A 57 10.17 -9.95 -13.43
C ALA A 57 10.28 -8.43 -13.71
N TYR A 58 11.50 -7.87 -13.62
CA TYR A 58 11.77 -6.48 -13.94
C TYR A 58 11.49 -6.15 -15.40
N ASP A 59 12.05 -6.94 -16.32
CA ASP A 59 11.91 -6.71 -17.75
C ASP A 59 10.43 -6.84 -18.20
N ARG A 60 9.70 -7.80 -17.64
CA ARG A 60 8.25 -7.96 -17.87
C ARG A 60 7.44 -6.82 -17.27
N ALA A 61 7.75 -6.38 -16.04
CA ALA A 61 7.03 -5.27 -15.41
C ALA A 61 7.15 -4.00 -16.25
N LYS A 62 8.36 -3.69 -16.75
CA LYS A 62 8.59 -2.53 -17.64
C LYS A 62 7.81 -2.66 -18.95
N SER A 63 7.87 -3.83 -19.58
CA SER A 63 7.15 -4.09 -20.84
C SER A 63 5.64 -3.96 -20.67
N GLU A 64 5.08 -4.51 -19.61
CA GLU A 64 3.65 -4.42 -19.29
C GLU A 64 3.23 -2.98 -18.94
N ALA A 65 4.06 -2.25 -18.17
CA ALA A 65 3.84 -0.84 -17.85
C ALA A 65 3.79 0.00 -19.14
N LYS A 66 4.76 -0.20 -20.04
CA LYS A 66 4.80 0.47 -21.34
C LYS A 66 3.56 0.21 -22.18
N ALA A 67 3.14 -1.05 -22.24
CA ALA A 67 1.97 -1.45 -23.03
C ALA A 67 0.64 -0.92 -22.45
N ALA A 68 0.52 -0.91 -21.12
CA ALA A 68 -0.72 -0.54 -20.44
C ALA A 68 -0.89 0.97 -20.18
N PHE A 69 0.22 1.67 -19.94
CA PHE A 69 0.21 3.06 -19.47
C PHE A 69 1.01 4.02 -20.36
N GLY A 70 1.70 3.51 -21.40
CA GLY A 70 2.53 4.33 -22.29
C GLY A 70 3.90 4.71 -21.71
N ASP A 71 4.18 4.32 -20.47
CA ASP A 71 5.39 4.61 -19.71
C ASP A 71 5.89 3.33 -19.07
N ASP A 72 7.21 3.11 -19.05
CA ASP A 72 7.84 1.91 -18.51
C ASP A 72 8.48 2.10 -17.12
N ASP A 73 8.20 3.23 -16.49
CA ASP A 73 8.67 3.50 -15.14
C ASP A 73 8.06 2.53 -14.12
N VAL A 74 8.94 1.88 -13.36
CA VAL A 74 8.57 0.96 -12.29
C VAL A 74 9.31 1.31 -11.00
N TYR A 75 8.72 0.98 -9.86
CA TYR A 75 9.35 1.07 -8.54
C TYR A 75 9.22 -0.26 -7.81
N VAL A 76 9.98 -0.47 -6.73
CA VAL A 76 9.96 -1.69 -5.94
C VAL A 76 9.56 -1.41 -4.50
N GLU A 77 8.83 -2.35 -3.92
CA GLU A 77 8.50 -2.37 -2.49
C GLU A 77 8.72 -3.77 -1.91
N LYS A 78 8.88 -3.83 -0.59
CA LYS A 78 8.80 -5.10 0.13
C LYS A 78 7.39 -5.67 -0.01
N LEU A 79 7.27 -6.93 -0.42
CA LEU A 79 5.96 -7.61 -0.41
C LEU A 79 5.58 -7.97 1.03
N ILE A 80 4.47 -7.48 1.49
CA ILE A 80 3.87 -7.88 2.77
C ILE A 80 3.07 -9.16 2.53
N VAL A 81 3.46 -10.23 3.22
CA VAL A 81 2.87 -11.56 3.01
C VAL A 81 1.61 -11.71 3.86
N GLU A 82 0.52 -12.16 3.23
CA GLU A 82 -0.77 -12.45 3.88
C GLU A 82 -1.28 -11.34 4.83
N PRO A 83 -1.20 -10.06 4.43
CA PRO A 83 -1.71 -9.00 5.29
C PRO A 83 -3.24 -8.98 5.29
N LYS A 84 -3.81 -8.41 6.34
CA LYS A 84 -5.20 -7.91 6.28
C LYS A 84 -5.22 -6.57 5.57
N HIS A 85 -6.20 -6.38 4.70
CA HIS A 85 -6.49 -5.11 4.04
C HIS A 85 -7.54 -4.37 4.86
N ILE A 86 -7.12 -3.33 5.55
CA ILE A 86 -7.97 -2.54 6.46
C ILE A 86 -8.13 -1.13 5.89
N GLU A 87 -9.36 -0.66 5.81
CA GLU A 87 -9.62 0.72 5.43
C GLU A 87 -10.35 1.48 6.55
N VAL A 88 -10.03 2.75 6.71
CA VAL A 88 -10.64 3.64 7.68
C VAL A 88 -11.48 4.67 6.96
N GLN A 89 -12.77 4.74 7.31
CA GLN A 89 -13.65 5.78 6.80
C GLN A 89 -13.35 7.11 7.49
N ILE A 90 -13.09 8.13 6.70
CA ILE A 90 -12.79 9.50 7.17
C ILE A 90 -13.88 10.46 6.71
N LEU A 91 -14.12 11.45 7.55
CA LEU A 91 -14.91 12.62 7.22
C LEU A 91 -14.17 13.87 7.69
N GLY A 92 -13.93 14.82 6.78
CA GLY A 92 -13.29 16.10 7.03
C GLY A 92 -14.19 17.27 6.65
N ASP A 93 -14.15 18.35 7.44
CA ASP A 93 -14.85 19.60 7.14
C ASP A 93 -13.90 20.69 6.62
N GLU A 94 -14.43 21.82 6.20
CA GLU A 94 -13.67 22.98 5.72
C GLU A 94 -12.98 23.77 6.85
N HIS A 95 -13.23 23.41 8.11
CA HIS A 95 -12.67 24.07 9.30
C HIS A 95 -11.47 23.34 9.88
N GLY A 96 -11.02 22.24 9.22
CA GLY A 96 -9.87 21.42 9.64
C GLY A 96 -10.22 20.35 10.68
N ASN A 97 -11.51 20.12 10.94
CA ASN A 97 -11.89 18.97 11.76
C ASN A 97 -11.89 17.71 10.88
N VAL A 98 -11.24 16.66 11.37
CA VAL A 98 -11.20 15.35 10.73
C VAL A 98 -11.52 14.30 11.77
N VAL A 99 -12.51 13.46 11.47
CA VAL A 99 -12.92 12.31 12.31
C VAL A 99 -12.87 11.02 11.49
N HIS A 100 -12.71 9.91 12.19
CA HIS A 100 -12.90 8.59 11.60
C HIS A 100 -14.27 8.01 11.98
N LEU A 101 -14.85 7.20 11.11
CA LEU A 101 -16.08 6.43 11.34
C LEU A 101 -15.76 4.94 11.47
N HIS A 102 -14.64 4.64 12.13
CA HIS A 102 -14.06 3.31 12.32
C HIS A 102 -13.53 2.66 11.03
N GLU A 103 -13.07 1.43 11.18
CA GLU A 103 -12.42 0.65 10.13
C GLU A 103 -13.31 -0.48 9.61
N ARG A 104 -12.97 -0.92 8.38
CA ARG A 104 -13.51 -2.12 7.72
C ARG A 104 -12.37 -3.08 7.39
N ASP A 105 -12.61 -4.36 7.53
CA ASP A 105 -11.76 -5.43 6.99
C ASP A 105 -12.22 -5.75 5.56
N CYS A 106 -11.38 -5.44 4.58
CA CYS A 106 -11.60 -5.65 3.16
C CYS A 106 -10.69 -6.75 2.58
N SER A 107 -10.23 -7.68 3.41
CA SER A 107 -9.25 -8.71 3.02
C SER A 107 -9.82 -9.75 2.05
N VAL A 108 -11.15 -9.95 2.02
CA VAL A 108 -11.78 -10.88 1.07
C VAL A 108 -11.88 -10.23 -0.30
N GLN A 109 -10.91 -10.54 -1.14
CA GLN A 109 -10.75 -9.93 -2.46
C GLN A 109 -10.62 -10.99 -3.55
N ARG A 110 -10.98 -10.62 -4.78
CA ARG A 110 -10.72 -11.39 -5.98
C ARG A 110 -9.94 -10.53 -6.98
N ARG A 111 -8.71 -10.92 -7.29
CA ARG A 111 -7.82 -10.14 -8.19
C ARG A 111 -7.71 -8.68 -7.78
N HIS A 112 -7.44 -8.43 -6.48
CA HIS A 112 -7.34 -7.10 -5.85
C HIS A 112 -8.64 -6.28 -5.84
N GLN A 113 -9.77 -6.87 -6.18
CA GLN A 113 -11.08 -6.24 -6.05
C GLN A 113 -11.76 -6.70 -4.76
N LYS A 114 -12.18 -5.77 -3.94
CA LYS A 114 -12.93 -6.02 -2.70
C LYS A 114 -14.25 -6.71 -3.03
N VAL A 115 -14.55 -7.84 -2.36
CA VAL A 115 -15.77 -8.65 -2.56
C VAL A 115 -16.64 -8.64 -1.31
N VAL A 116 -16.00 -8.74 -0.13
CA VAL A 116 -16.68 -8.68 1.17
C VAL A 116 -15.96 -7.66 2.04
N GLU A 117 -16.73 -6.78 2.63
CA GLU A 117 -16.26 -5.80 3.61
C GLU A 117 -16.99 -6.04 4.94
N MET A 118 -16.26 -6.11 6.02
CA MET A 118 -16.80 -6.34 7.36
C MET A 118 -16.44 -5.19 8.30
N ALA A 119 -17.44 -4.62 8.93
CA ALA A 119 -17.25 -3.59 9.96
C ALA A 119 -17.89 -4.04 11.28
N PRO A 120 -17.18 -3.89 12.39
CA PRO A 120 -15.77 -3.53 12.49
C PRO A 120 -14.85 -4.70 12.12
N ALA A 121 -13.52 -4.45 12.03
CA ALA A 121 -12.51 -5.48 11.76
C ALA A 121 -12.28 -6.39 12.99
N PHE A 122 -13.21 -7.27 13.27
CA PHE A 122 -13.24 -8.11 14.49
C PHE A 122 -12.00 -8.97 14.70
N ALA A 123 -11.31 -9.34 13.62
CA ALA A 123 -10.12 -10.17 13.69
C ALA A 123 -8.86 -9.41 14.18
N LEU A 124 -8.94 -8.09 14.30
CA LEU A 124 -7.83 -7.28 14.82
C LEU A 124 -8.02 -6.97 16.31
N PRO A 125 -6.92 -6.96 17.10
CA PRO A 125 -6.91 -6.44 18.45
C PRO A 125 -7.42 -4.99 18.51
N LEU A 126 -8.13 -4.63 19.55
CA LEU A 126 -8.71 -3.29 19.73
C LEU A 126 -7.64 -2.19 19.64
N GLU A 127 -6.46 -2.44 20.18
CA GLU A 127 -5.33 -1.49 20.17
C GLU A 127 -4.82 -1.25 18.73
N THR A 128 -4.70 -2.30 17.92
CA THR A 128 -4.33 -2.18 16.50
C THR A 128 -5.38 -1.41 15.73
N ARG A 129 -6.67 -1.71 15.95
CA ARG A 129 -7.78 -0.98 15.32
C ARG A 129 -7.73 0.51 15.66
N LYS A 130 -7.52 0.84 16.93
CA LYS A 130 -7.38 2.23 17.38
C LYS A 130 -6.17 2.91 16.74
N ALA A 131 -5.01 2.26 16.71
CA ALA A 131 -3.78 2.82 16.13
C ALA A 131 -3.93 3.10 14.62
N VAL A 132 -4.58 2.22 13.87
CA VAL A 132 -4.87 2.41 12.44
C VAL A 132 -5.83 3.59 12.22
N CYS A 133 -6.90 3.71 13.02
CA CYS A 133 -7.82 4.84 12.97
C CYS A 133 -7.13 6.17 13.30
N ASP A 134 -6.32 6.21 14.36
CA ASP A 134 -5.57 7.41 14.74
C ASP A 134 -4.57 7.82 13.65
N ALA A 135 -3.89 6.86 13.02
CA ALA A 135 -3.00 7.09 11.89
C ALA A 135 -3.73 7.69 10.68
N ALA A 136 -4.91 7.16 10.35
CA ALA A 136 -5.74 7.68 9.26
C ALA A 136 -6.14 9.14 9.48
N VAL A 137 -6.63 9.48 10.67
CA VAL A 137 -6.96 10.87 11.03
C VAL A 137 -5.74 11.78 10.93
N LYS A 138 -4.58 11.30 11.38
CA LYS A 138 -3.33 12.06 11.32
C LYS A 138 -2.89 12.34 9.86
N ILE A 139 -2.98 11.34 8.97
CA ILE A 139 -2.69 11.50 7.54
C ILE A 139 -3.57 12.59 6.97
N MET A 140 -4.89 12.47 7.18
CA MET A 140 -5.88 13.36 6.56
C MET A 140 -5.81 14.79 7.09
N LYS A 141 -5.52 14.97 8.37
CA LYS A 141 -5.23 16.30 8.95
C LYS A 141 -4.00 16.95 8.34
N ASN A 142 -2.94 16.18 8.11
CA ASN A 142 -1.69 16.71 7.56
C ASN A 142 -1.83 17.23 6.12
N VAL A 143 -2.78 16.69 5.36
CA VAL A 143 -3.05 17.13 3.97
C VAL A 143 -4.23 18.09 3.86
N GLY A 144 -4.85 18.48 4.99
CA GLY A 144 -6.02 19.36 4.98
C GLY A 144 -7.22 18.76 4.23
N TYR A 145 -7.45 17.45 4.42
CA TYR A 145 -8.49 16.74 3.67
C TYR A 145 -9.90 17.22 4.03
N VAL A 146 -10.71 17.45 3.01
CA VAL A 146 -12.11 17.84 3.12
C VAL A 146 -13.00 16.83 2.40
N ASN A 147 -14.16 16.53 2.95
CA ASN A 147 -15.16 15.58 2.44
C ASN A 147 -14.97 14.16 2.99
N ALA A 148 -15.70 13.19 2.43
CA ALA A 148 -15.63 11.79 2.77
C ALA A 148 -14.54 11.08 1.94
N GLY A 149 -13.81 10.19 2.58
CA GLY A 149 -12.79 9.38 1.91
C GLY A 149 -12.39 8.19 2.77
N THR A 150 -11.55 7.32 2.24
CA THR A 150 -10.99 6.19 2.96
C THR A 150 -9.47 6.22 2.94
N VAL A 151 -8.86 5.77 4.03
CA VAL A 151 -7.42 5.55 4.14
C VAL A 151 -7.18 4.06 4.29
N GLU A 152 -6.36 3.49 3.42
CA GLU A 152 -6.12 2.05 3.35
C GLU A 152 -4.77 1.66 3.95
N PHE A 153 -4.77 0.53 4.64
CA PHE A 153 -3.59 -0.03 5.31
C PHE A 153 -3.48 -1.53 5.07
N LEU A 154 -2.24 -2.03 5.00
CA LEU A 154 -1.95 -3.45 5.20
C LEU A 154 -1.60 -3.67 6.67
N VAL A 155 -2.23 -4.65 7.32
CA VAL A 155 -1.99 -5.01 8.71
C VAL A 155 -1.48 -6.44 8.79
N THR A 156 -0.30 -6.65 9.37
CA THR A 156 0.33 -7.95 9.55
C THR A 156 -0.16 -8.68 10.80
N ALA A 157 0.10 -9.97 10.90
CA ALA A 157 -0.35 -10.80 12.02
C ALA A 157 0.22 -10.37 13.38
N ASP A 158 1.39 -9.72 13.40
CA ASP A 158 2.01 -9.15 14.61
C ASP A 158 1.43 -7.79 15.03
N GLY A 159 0.45 -7.27 14.27
CA GLY A 159 -0.19 -5.98 14.54
C GLY A 159 0.53 -4.77 13.94
N SER A 160 1.66 -4.97 13.26
CA SER A 160 2.29 -3.90 12.47
C SER A 160 1.37 -3.50 11.31
N PHE A 161 1.39 -2.22 10.93
CA PHE A 161 0.57 -1.76 9.82
C PHE A 161 1.32 -0.77 8.94
N TYR A 162 0.94 -0.71 7.65
CA TYR A 162 1.57 0.11 6.63
C TYR A 162 0.50 0.83 5.82
N PHE A 163 0.69 2.12 5.61
CA PHE A 163 -0.16 2.92 4.73
C PHE A 163 -0.02 2.46 3.27
N ILE A 164 -1.15 2.41 2.54
CA ILE A 164 -1.20 2.11 1.11
C ILE A 164 -1.61 3.34 0.33
N GLU A 165 -2.87 3.76 0.45
CA GLU A 165 -3.45 4.82 -0.37
C GLU A 165 -4.64 5.52 0.31
N VAL A 166 -5.08 6.60 -0.31
CA VAL A 166 -6.31 7.33 0.02
C VAL A 166 -7.24 7.30 -1.19
N ASN A 167 -8.52 7.03 -0.94
CA ASN A 167 -9.59 7.06 -1.95
C ASN A 167 -10.72 8.01 -1.53
#